data_c2dffb83543b2a9fda771d9b4ec9117a
#
_entry.id   c2dffb83543b2a9fda771d9b4ec9117a
#
_cell.length_a   1.000
_cell.length_b   1.000
_cell.length_c   1.000
_cell.angle_alpha   90.00
_cell.angle_beta   90.00
_cell.angle_gamma   90.00
#
_symmetry.space_group_name_H-M   'P 1'
#
loop_
_entity.id
_entity.type
_entity.pdbx_description
1 polymer ?
#
loop_
_entity_poly.entity_id
_entity_poly.type
_entity_poly.pdbx_seq_one_letter_code
_entity_poly.pdbx_strand_id
1 'polypeptide(L)'
;MEEKILKSTGKGFAMLLVSLLIILAGCGTIAYGGIYDMAFCIPIGIVVMIAGFILIAGVKVVRPQEAVVYTLFGKYIGTLKEEGFHFINPFATSFNPAARTKLGQSGDVKSSVNAEVAMGNKISLKAMTLNNSKQKVNDALGNPVEVGVAVIWKVVDTAAAVFNVDNFKEYLSLQCDTSVRDIVKLYPYDVAPDIDTTGDGIADDGSLRGSTTVVAERIRKLIQEKVNIAGLEIVEARITYLAYAPEIASAMLQRQQANAIIDARKVIVEGAVGMVEMALEMLEEKGTVELDEERKAAMVSNLLVVLCGNHEAQPVVNSGSLY
;
A
#
# COMPACT_ATOMS: atom_id res chain seq x y z
N MET A 1 -17.15 14.84 -10.39
CA MET A 1 -17.11 15.66 -11.64
C MET A 1 -16.64 14.74 -12.73
N GLU A 2 -17.29 14.66 -13.89
CA GLU A 2 -16.86 13.76 -14.96
C GLU A 2 -15.61 14.30 -15.66
N GLU A 3 -14.63 13.43 -15.91
CA GLU A 3 -13.40 13.80 -16.56
C GLU A 3 -13.63 14.04 -18.06
N LYS A 4 -13.30 15.24 -18.55
CA LYS A 4 -13.36 15.60 -19.94
C LYS A 4 -11.95 15.55 -20.55
N ILE A 5 -11.67 14.52 -21.36
CA ILE A 5 -10.39 14.37 -22.04
C ILE A 5 -10.36 15.32 -23.23
N LEU A 6 -9.40 16.23 -23.26
CA LEU A 6 -9.14 17.10 -24.40
C LEU A 6 -8.40 16.30 -25.48
N LYS A 7 -9.11 15.96 -26.54
CA LYS A 7 -8.48 15.43 -27.76
C LYS A 7 -7.84 16.60 -28.51
N SER A 8 -6.54 16.77 -28.34
CA SER A 8 -5.79 17.75 -29.10
C SER A 8 -5.29 17.10 -30.39
N THR A 9 -5.60 17.73 -31.51
CA THR A 9 -5.26 17.27 -32.85
C THR A 9 -3.77 17.54 -33.16
N GLY A 10 -2.79 17.16 -32.38
CA GLY A 10 -1.35 17.20 -32.73
C GLY A 10 -0.82 18.48 -33.42
N LYS A 11 -1.60 19.56 -33.48
CA LYS A 11 -1.30 20.81 -34.21
C LYS A 11 -0.38 21.76 -33.43
N GLY A 12 0.16 21.34 -32.29
CA GLY A 12 1.02 22.20 -31.47
C GLY A 12 2.26 22.68 -32.21
N PHE A 13 2.89 21.81 -32.99
CA PHE A 13 4.04 22.17 -33.80
C PHE A 13 3.69 23.13 -34.94
N ALA A 14 2.57 22.92 -35.63
CA ALA A 14 2.10 23.82 -36.66
C ALA A 14 1.76 25.20 -36.10
N MET A 15 1.10 25.26 -34.94
CA MET A 15 0.79 26.53 -34.27
C MET A 15 2.04 27.25 -33.75
N LEU A 16 3.08 26.52 -33.36
CA LEU A 16 4.38 27.11 -33.02
C LEU A 16 5.02 27.78 -34.25
N LEU A 17 5.00 27.09 -35.42
CA LEU A 17 5.49 27.70 -36.66
C LEU A 17 4.68 28.94 -37.07
N VAL A 18 3.35 28.86 -36.97
CA VAL A 18 2.47 30.01 -37.27
C VAL A 18 2.76 31.18 -36.34
N SER A 19 2.92 30.96 -35.04
CA SER A 19 3.24 32.02 -34.09
C SER A 19 4.61 32.63 -34.35
N LEU A 20 5.60 31.86 -34.78
CA LEU A 20 6.92 32.35 -35.16
C LEU A 20 6.85 33.22 -36.42
N LEU A 21 6.08 32.79 -37.42
CA LEU A 21 5.84 33.59 -38.65
C LEU A 21 5.13 34.91 -38.33
N ILE A 22 4.16 34.92 -37.43
CA ILE A 22 3.45 36.15 -36.99
C ILE A 22 4.44 37.10 -36.30
N ILE A 23 5.33 36.62 -35.45
CA ILE A 23 6.36 37.42 -34.81
C ILE A 23 7.31 38.03 -35.85
N LEU A 24 7.79 37.22 -36.80
CA LEU A 24 8.64 37.66 -37.88
C LEU A 24 7.96 38.71 -38.75
N ALA A 25 6.68 38.54 -39.08
CA ALA A 25 5.87 39.51 -39.79
C ALA A 25 5.73 40.83 -39.01
N GLY A 26 5.51 40.72 -37.67
CA GLY A 26 5.47 41.92 -36.78
C GLY A 26 6.81 42.63 -36.74
N CYS A 27 7.93 41.96 -36.66
CA CYS A 27 9.27 42.57 -36.76
C CYS A 27 9.49 43.22 -38.13
N GLY A 28 9.05 42.57 -39.23
CA GLY A 28 9.15 43.10 -40.58
C GLY A 28 8.33 44.38 -40.77
N THR A 29 7.11 44.45 -40.22
CA THR A 29 6.27 45.68 -40.30
C THR A 29 6.84 46.82 -39.50
N ILE A 30 7.48 46.56 -38.35
CA ILE A 30 8.19 47.61 -37.58
C ILE A 30 9.39 48.11 -38.35
N ALA A 31 10.20 47.24 -38.93
CA ALA A 31 11.38 47.61 -39.71
C ALA A 31 10.97 48.43 -40.98
N TYR A 32 9.91 47.99 -41.68
CA TYR A 32 9.36 48.70 -42.82
C TYR A 32 8.88 50.14 -42.46
N GLY A 33 8.16 50.30 -41.33
CA GLY A 33 7.72 51.59 -40.82
C GLY A 33 8.89 52.54 -40.48
N GLY A 34 9.98 51.99 -39.94
CA GLY A 34 11.20 52.76 -39.63
C GLY A 34 11.98 53.20 -40.86
N ILE A 35 12.02 52.40 -41.95
CA ILE A 35 12.73 52.69 -43.22
C ILE A 35 12.00 53.73 -44.06
N TYR A 36 10.63 53.62 -44.11
CA TYR A 36 9.81 54.46 -44.98
C TYR A 36 9.08 55.61 -44.25
N ASP A 37 9.45 55.91 -43.01
CA ASP A 37 8.88 56.98 -42.15
C ASP A 37 7.34 56.88 -42.02
N MET A 38 6.79 55.67 -42.16
CA MET A 38 5.37 55.41 -41.97
C MET A 38 5.03 55.17 -40.52
N ALA A 39 4.73 56.22 -39.75
CA ALA A 39 4.50 56.15 -38.31
C ALA A 39 3.35 55.19 -37.89
N PHE A 40 2.40 54.91 -38.80
CA PHE A 40 1.30 53.95 -38.56
C PHE A 40 1.73 52.47 -38.53
N CYS A 41 2.82 52.09 -39.22
CA CYS A 41 3.27 50.72 -39.31
C CYS A 41 3.89 50.21 -38.01
N ILE A 42 4.49 51.11 -37.21
CA ILE A 42 5.17 50.74 -35.95
C ILE A 42 4.19 50.19 -34.90
N PRO A 43 3.08 50.90 -34.54
CA PRO A 43 2.14 50.40 -33.56
C PRO A 43 1.42 49.09 -34.03
N ILE A 44 1.13 48.96 -35.33
CA ILE A 44 0.54 47.74 -35.89
C ILE A 44 1.51 46.55 -35.73
N GLY A 45 2.79 46.76 -36.05
CA GLY A 45 3.80 45.71 -35.89
C GLY A 45 3.98 45.27 -34.43
N ILE A 46 3.90 46.20 -33.47
CA ILE A 46 3.94 45.88 -32.03
C ILE A 46 2.74 45.02 -31.64
N VAL A 47 1.52 45.33 -32.08
CA VAL A 47 0.31 44.56 -31.77
C VAL A 47 0.41 43.13 -32.36
N VAL A 48 0.88 43.01 -33.62
CA VAL A 48 1.06 41.72 -34.27
C VAL A 48 2.11 40.88 -33.53
N MET A 49 3.20 41.48 -33.09
CA MET A 49 4.26 40.79 -32.33
C MET A 49 3.73 40.29 -30.98
N ILE A 50 2.97 41.14 -30.25
CA ILE A 50 2.34 40.73 -28.98
C ILE A 50 1.37 39.58 -29.19
N ALA A 51 0.56 39.59 -30.25
CA ALA A 51 -0.35 38.50 -30.58
C ALA A 51 0.42 37.18 -30.84
N GLY A 52 1.57 37.27 -31.51
CA GLY A 52 2.46 36.11 -31.70
C GLY A 52 2.98 35.53 -30.38
N PHE A 53 3.42 36.38 -29.43
CA PHE A 53 3.86 35.90 -28.10
C PHE A 53 2.74 35.28 -27.29
N ILE A 54 1.53 35.81 -27.36
CA ILE A 54 0.35 35.22 -26.70
C ILE A 54 0.08 33.83 -27.27
N LEU A 55 0.17 33.65 -28.59
CA LEU A 55 -0.03 32.34 -29.20
C LEU A 55 1.02 31.31 -28.78
N ILE A 56 2.31 31.71 -28.65
CA ILE A 56 3.35 30.83 -28.12
C ILE A 56 3.03 30.32 -26.71
N ALA A 57 2.47 31.16 -25.84
CA ALA A 57 2.08 30.80 -24.50
C ALA A 57 1.03 29.66 -24.46
N GLY A 58 0.26 29.50 -25.54
CA GLY A 58 -0.68 28.38 -25.72
C GLY A 58 -0.07 27.04 -26.08
N VAL A 59 1.21 26.99 -26.47
CA VAL A 59 1.91 25.74 -26.80
C VAL A 59 2.35 25.05 -25.52
N LYS A 60 1.91 23.81 -25.30
CA LYS A 60 2.21 23.01 -24.13
C LYS A 60 2.78 21.65 -24.53
N VAL A 61 3.74 21.17 -23.74
CA VAL A 61 4.38 19.87 -23.94
C VAL A 61 3.98 18.95 -22.81
N VAL A 62 3.42 17.80 -23.16
CA VAL A 62 3.06 16.76 -22.21
C VAL A 62 3.96 15.54 -22.47
N ARG A 63 4.57 15.00 -21.42
CA ARG A 63 5.40 13.80 -21.47
C ARG A 63 4.54 12.55 -21.36
N PRO A 64 5.05 11.39 -21.78
CA PRO A 64 4.38 10.10 -21.56
C PRO A 64 4.03 9.90 -20.09
N GLN A 65 2.82 9.41 -19.83
CA GLN A 65 2.32 9.15 -18.46
C GLN A 65 2.25 10.39 -17.56
N GLU A 66 2.04 11.56 -18.15
CA GLU A 66 1.72 12.81 -17.46
C GLU A 66 0.36 13.33 -17.93
N ALA A 67 -0.38 13.96 -17.03
CA ALA A 67 -1.62 14.66 -17.36
C ALA A 67 -1.58 16.10 -16.85
N VAL A 68 -2.31 16.98 -17.52
CA VAL A 68 -2.45 18.39 -17.11
C VAL A 68 -3.92 18.76 -17.11
N VAL A 69 -4.39 19.23 -15.97
CA VAL A 69 -5.76 19.72 -15.79
C VAL A 69 -5.81 21.22 -16.08
N TYR A 70 -6.69 21.64 -16.99
CA TYR A 70 -6.82 23.02 -17.41
C TYR A 70 -8.12 23.66 -16.95
N THR A 71 -7.99 24.88 -16.44
CA THR A 71 -9.10 25.75 -16.08
C THR A 71 -9.01 27.06 -16.86
N LEU A 72 -10.13 27.61 -17.26
CA LEU A 72 -10.24 28.91 -17.89
C LEU A 72 -11.18 29.80 -17.05
N PHE A 73 -10.65 30.87 -16.50
CA PHE A 73 -11.40 31.78 -15.62
C PHE A 73 -12.16 31.06 -14.50
N GLY A 74 -11.51 30.04 -13.89
CA GLY A 74 -12.11 29.26 -12.82
C GLY A 74 -13.03 28.09 -13.27
N LYS A 75 -13.35 27.97 -14.58
CA LYS A 75 -14.15 26.87 -15.11
C LYS A 75 -13.27 25.75 -15.64
N TYR A 76 -13.55 24.51 -15.26
CA TYR A 76 -12.86 23.34 -15.80
C TYR A 76 -13.14 23.17 -17.29
N ILE A 77 -12.11 23.11 -18.12
CA ILE A 77 -12.20 22.90 -19.57
C ILE A 77 -12.03 21.43 -19.89
N GLY A 78 -11.03 20.80 -19.27
CA GLY A 78 -10.67 19.42 -19.53
C GLY A 78 -9.25 19.08 -19.11
N THR A 79 -8.92 17.81 -19.24
CA THR A 79 -7.60 17.24 -18.97
C THR A 79 -6.92 16.79 -20.24
N LEU A 80 -5.66 17.13 -20.38
CA LEU A 80 -4.79 16.65 -21.46
C LEU A 80 -3.94 15.50 -20.95
N LYS A 81 -4.20 14.28 -21.48
CA LYS A 81 -3.48 13.04 -21.16
C LYS A 81 -2.59 12.54 -22.31
N GLU A 82 -2.85 13.00 -23.53
CA GLU A 82 -2.06 12.62 -24.70
C GLU A 82 -0.66 13.24 -24.63
N GLU A 83 0.35 12.47 -24.97
CA GLU A 83 1.73 12.93 -25.04
C GLU A 83 1.99 13.73 -26.31
N GLY A 84 2.94 14.67 -26.24
CA GLY A 84 3.37 15.45 -27.40
C GLY A 84 3.19 16.95 -27.26
N PHE A 85 3.18 17.63 -28.42
CA PHE A 85 3.00 19.07 -28.55
C PHE A 85 1.53 19.40 -28.82
N HIS A 86 0.94 20.15 -27.89
CA HIS A 86 -0.46 20.51 -27.97
C HIS A 86 -0.62 22.04 -27.94
N PHE A 87 -1.61 22.52 -28.65
CA PHE A 87 -2.02 23.91 -28.56
C PHE A 87 -3.33 23.99 -27.78
N ILE A 88 -3.30 24.76 -26.72
CA ILE A 88 -4.44 25.04 -25.84
C ILE A 88 -4.62 26.54 -25.77
N ASN A 89 -5.83 26.99 -25.40
CA ASN A 89 -6.09 28.39 -25.20
C ASN A 89 -5.00 29.03 -24.31
N PRO A 90 -4.29 30.05 -24.76
CA PRO A 90 -3.19 30.69 -24.03
C PRO A 90 -3.62 31.26 -22.65
N PHE A 91 -4.91 31.55 -22.47
CA PHE A 91 -5.45 32.01 -21.20
C PHE A 91 -5.84 30.90 -20.24
N ALA A 92 -5.75 29.63 -20.66
CA ALA A 92 -5.99 28.49 -19.79
C ALA A 92 -4.83 28.28 -18.82
N THR A 93 -5.16 28.17 -17.54
CA THR A 93 -4.21 27.94 -16.45
C THR A 93 -4.24 26.44 -16.07
N SER A 94 -3.06 25.87 -15.82
CA SER A 94 -2.94 24.52 -15.28
C SER A 94 -3.08 24.56 -13.76
N PHE A 95 -3.84 23.62 -13.19
CA PHE A 95 -4.09 23.55 -11.76
C PHE A 95 -3.77 22.15 -11.22
N ASN A 96 -2.97 22.08 -10.15
CA ASN A 96 -2.68 20.87 -9.39
C ASN A 96 -2.44 21.24 -7.93
N PRO A 97 -3.40 20.99 -7.02
CA PRO A 97 -3.28 21.34 -5.61
C PRO A 97 -2.17 20.55 -4.90
N ALA A 98 -1.92 19.32 -5.33
CA ALA A 98 -0.89 18.46 -4.76
C ALA A 98 0.52 18.63 -5.37
N ALA A 99 0.75 19.67 -6.20
CA ALA A 99 2.03 19.90 -6.88
C ALA A 99 3.20 20.06 -5.91
N ARG A 100 2.97 20.67 -4.75
CA ARG A 100 3.98 20.95 -3.73
C ARG A 100 4.11 19.84 -2.68
N THR A 101 3.22 18.86 -2.68
CA THR A 101 3.19 17.79 -1.68
C THR A 101 4.04 16.61 -2.16
N LYS A 102 5.05 16.25 -1.38
CA LYS A 102 5.82 15.02 -1.55
C LYS A 102 5.38 14.02 -0.50
N LEU A 103 5.00 12.83 -0.91
CA LEU A 103 4.83 11.69 -0.02
C LEU A 103 6.23 11.19 0.35
N GLY A 104 6.60 11.29 1.63
CA GLY A 104 7.88 10.81 2.12
C GLY A 104 7.96 9.28 2.15
N GLN A 105 9.17 8.74 2.30
CA GLN A 105 9.37 7.29 2.49
C GLN A 105 8.76 6.78 3.82
N SER A 106 8.43 7.69 4.73
CA SER A 106 7.81 7.38 6.03
C SER A 106 6.31 7.65 6.09
N GLY A 107 5.66 7.91 4.95
CA GLY A 107 4.25 8.32 4.95
C GLY A 107 4.00 9.77 5.38
N ASP A 108 5.00 10.45 5.90
CA ASP A 108 4.89 11.85 6.27
C ASP A 108 4.67 12.73 5.04
N VAL A 109 3.55 13.40 5.00
CA VAL A 109 3.27 14.44 4.02
C VAL A 109 4.09 15.68 4.39
N LYS A 110 5.28 15.83 3.80
CA LYS A 110 6.09 17.03 3.98
C LYS A 110 5.81 18.01 2.85
N SER A 111 5.21 19.14 3.19
CA SER A 111 5.19 20.30 2.30
C SER A 111 6.60 20.90 2.26
N SER A 112 7.41 20.49 1.28
CA SER A 112 8.74 21.06 1.09
C SER A 112 8.63 22.42 0.38
N VAL A 113 8.97 23.49 1.09
CA VAL A 113 9.05 24.87 0.57
C VAL A 113 10.29 25.07 -0.31
N ASN A 114 11.13 24.05 -0.52
CA ASN A 114 12.33 24.16 -1.35
C ASN A 114 11.98 24.10 -2.84
N ALA A 115 12.13 25.21 -3.49
CA ALA A 115 11.77 25.59 -4.86
C ALA A 115 12.50 24.86 -5.99
N GLU A 116 13.25 23.80 -5.76
CA GLU A 116 14.11 23.22 -6.80
C GLU A 116 13.54 22.03 -7.56
N VAL A 117 12.37 21.52 -7.20
CA VAL A 117 11.64 20.61 -8.06
C VAL A 117 10.21 21.14 -8.21
N ALA A 118 10.08 22.21 -8.93
CA ALA A 118 8.81 22.56 -9.55
C ALA A 118 8.46 21.43 -10.55
N MET A 119 7.96 20.31 -10.05
CA MET A 119 7.05 19.49 -10.84
C MET A 119 5.91 20.45 -11.16
N GLY A 120 5.99 21.07 -12.33
CA GLY A 120 4.98 22.00 -12.78
C GLY A 120 3.61 21.38 -12.57
N ASN A 121 2.53 22.13 -12.66
CA ASN A 121 1.15 21.71 -12.40
C ASN A 121 0.69 20.41 -13.11
N LYS A 122 1.63 19.49 -13.38
CA LYS A 122 1.45 18.21 -14.04
C LYS A 122 1.15 17.12 -13.01
N ILE A 123 0.31 16.17 -13.38
CA ILE A 123 -0.06 15.03 -12.57
C ILE A 123 0.58 13.79 -13.19
N SER A 124 1.31 13.01 -12.41
CA SER A 124 1.85 11.72 -12.85
C SER A 124 0.75 10.67 -12.87
N LEU A 125 0.63 9.94 -13.98
CA LEU A 125 -0.26 8.79 -14.13
C LEU A 125 0.47 7.46 -13.85
N LYS A 126 1.77 7.52 -13.55
CA LYS A 126 2.58 6.34 -13.23
C LYS A 126 2.16 5.76 -11.89
N ALA A 127 2.40 4.47 -11.71
CA ALA A 127 2.31 3.86 -10.40
C ALA A 127 3.30 4.53 -9.43
N MET A 128 2.81 4.96 -8.29
CA MET A 128 3.56 5.62 -7.22
C MET A 128 3.45 4.78 -5.95
N THR A 129 4.45 4.84 -5.09
CA THR A 129 4.45 4.14 -3.82
C THR A 129 4.29 5.13 -2.68
N LEU A 130 3.32 4.86 -1.81
CA LEU A 130 3.20 5.47 -0.49
C LEU A 130 3.73 4.45 0.51
N ASN A 131 4.82 4.78 1.19
CA ASN A 131 5.28 4.01 2.33
C ASN A 131 4.79 4.70 3.61
N ASN A 132 3.77 4.10 4.22
CA ASN A 132 3.18 4.63 5.42
C ASN A 132 4.08 4.38 6.62
N SER A 133 4.23 5.38 7.50
CA SER A 133 5.05 5.24 8.70
C SER A 133 4.48 4.18 9.63
N LYS A 134 5.35 3.57 10.44
CA LYS A 134 4.94 2.66 11.50
C LYS A 134 3.96 3.37 12.43
N GLN A 135 2.78 2.81 12.58
CA GLN A 135 1.79 3.31 13.53
C GLN A 135 1.53 2.28 14.61
N LYS A 136 1.34 2.76 15.83
CA LYS A 136 0.95 1.93 16.95
C LYS A 136 -0.57 1.79 16.97
N VAL A 137 -1.04 0.55 16.92
CA VAL A 137 -2.46 0.19 16.91
C VAL A 137 -2.67 -0.98 17.86
N ASN A 138 -3.83 -1.08 18.51
CA ASN A 138 -4.17 -2.27 19.29
C ASN A 138 -4.74 -3.34 18.35
N ASP A 139 -4.32 -4.58 18.57
CA ASP A 139 -4.88 -5.77 17.92
C ASP A 139 -6.28 -6.12 18.48
N ALA A 140 -6.88 -7.21 18.00
CA ALA A 140 -8.19 -7.67 18.47
C ALA A 140 -8.21 -8.06 19.96
N LEU A 141 -7.07 -8.41 20.54
CA LEU A 141 -6.90 -8.75 21.95
C LEU A 141 -6.53 -7.54 22.82
N GLY A 142 -6.40 -6.35 22.23
CA GLY A 142 -6.00 -5.12 22.92
C GLY A 142 -4.49 -4.96 23.10
N ASN A 143 -3.66 -5.82 22.51
CA ASN A 143 -2.21 -5.70 22.57
C ASN A 143 -1.74 -4.60 21.63
N PRO A 144 -0.86 -3.67 22.03
CA PRO A 144 -0.30 -2.67 21.15
C PRO A 144 0.70 -3.31 20.18
N VAL A 145 0.45 -3.14 18.89
CA VAL A 145 1.30 -3.60 17.79
C VAL A 145 1.73 -2.41 16.93
N GLU A 146 2.93 -2.49 16.36
CA GLU A 146 3.43 -1.54 15.38
C GLU A 146 3.28 -2.13 13.98
N VAL A 147 2.56 -1.42 13.12
CA VAL A 147 2.28 -1.85 11.74
C VAL A 147 2.71 -0.76 10.77
N GLY A 148 3.46 -1.14 9.75
CA GLY A 148 3.79 -0.32 8.59
C GLY A 148 3.24 -0.95 7.31
N VAL A 149 2.72 -0.13 6.41
CA VAL A 149 2.12 -0.58 5.14
C VAL A 149 2.68 0.23 3.99
N ALA A 150 3.05 -0.45 2.91
CA ALA A 150 3.35 0.17 1.62
C ALA A 150 2.16 0.00 0.68
N VAL A 151 1.75 1.09 0.05
CA VAL A 151 0.62 1.12 -0.89
C VAL A 151 1.11 1.58 -2.24
N ILE A 152 0.88 0.78 -3.28
CA ILE A 152 1.13 1.13 -4.67
C ILE A 152 -0.18 1.64 -5.26
N TRP A 153 -0.16 2.84 -5.81
CA TRP A 153 -1.33 3.54 -6.29
C TRP A 153 -1.05 4.36 -7.56
N LYS A 154 -2.08 4.69 -8.31
CA LYS A 154 -2.00 5.56 -9.49
C LYS A 154 -3.24 6.44 -9.59
N VAL A 155 -3.12 7.55 -10.33
CA VAL A 155 -4.25 8.43 -10.64
C VAL A 155 -4.93 7.92 -11.91
N VAL A 156 -6.23 7.65 -11.84
CA VAL A 156 -7.06 7.23 -12.98
C VAL A 156 -7.91 8.38 -13.49
N ASP A 157 -8.62 9.05 -12.59
CA ASP A 157 -9.41 10.24 -12.88
C ASP A 157 -8.73 11.48 -12.31
N THR A 158 -8.14 12.27 -13.19
CA THR A 158 -7.40 13.48 -12.81
C THR A 158 -8.34 14.63 -12.41
N ALA A 159 -9.55 14.68 -12.96
CA ALA A 159 -10.52 15.70 -12.58
C ALA A 159 -11.05 15.44 -11.17
N ALA A 160 -11.34 14.18 -10.83
CA ALA A 160 -11.72 13.79 -9.48
C ALA A 160 -10.59 14.07 -8.47
N ALA A 161 -9.34 13.75 -8.83
CA ALA A 161 -8.18 13.97 -7.97
C ALA A 161 -7.92 15.45 -7.65
N VAL A 162 -8.27 16.35 -8.57
CA VAL A 162 -8.00 17.80 -8.42
C VAL A 162 -9.16 18.55 -7.81
N PHE A 163 -10.41 18.13 -8.08
CA PHE A 163 -11.59 18.92 -7.72
C PHE A 163 -12.49 18.30 -6.66
N ASN A 164 -12.43 16.97 -6.44
CA ASN A 164 -13.24 16.34 -5.41
C ASN A 164 -12.59 16.34 -4.03
N VAL A 165 -11.25 16.45 -3.97
CA VAL A 165 -10.48 16.52 -2.73
C VAL A 165 -9.46 17.66 -2.82
N ASP A 166 -9.16 18.28 -1.70
CA ASP A 166 -8.26 19.42 -1.65
C ASP A 166 -6.81 19.05 -2.00
N ASN A 167 -6.34 17.92 -1.45
CA ASN A 167 -5.03 17.35 -1.74
C ASN A 167 -5.10 15.82 -1.78
N PHE A 168 -5.14 15.25 -2.96
CA PHE A 168 -5.33 13.81 -3.14
C PHE A 168 -4.20 12.95 -2.53
N LYS A 169 -2.96 13.48 -2.41
CA LYS A 169 -1.85 12.75 -1.79
C LYS A 169 -1.99 12.68 -0.27
N GLU A 170 -2.35 13.79 0.34
CA GLU A 170 -2.59 13.88 1.78
C GLU A 170 -3.84 13.10 2.16
N TYR A 171 -4.89 13.21 1.35
CA TYR A 171 -6.11 12.42 1.49
C TYR A 171 -5.82 10.92 1.46
N LEU A 172 -5.02 10.44 0.48
CA LEU A 172 -4.60 9.04 0.40
C LEU A 172 -3.85 8.60 1.66
N SER A 173 -2.87 9.40 2.13
CA SER A 173 -2.09 9.06 3.33
C SER A 173 -2.99 8.88 4.54
N LEU A 174 -3.92 9.82 4.76
CA LEU A 174 -4.87 9.76 5.87
C LEU A 174 -5.82 8.55 5.77
N GLN A 175 -6.32 8.25 4.56
CA GLN A 175 -7.17 7.06 4.35
C GLN A 175 -6.41 5.75 4.54
N CYS A 176 -5.12 5.71 4.18
CA CYS A 176 -4.26 4.55 4.48
C CYS A 176 -4.12 4.34 5.99
N ASP A 177 -3.81 5.41 6.75
CA ASP A 177 -3.66 5.32 8.21
C ASP A 177 -4.92 4.80 8.90
N THR A 178 -6.06 5.35 8.54
CA THR A 178 -7.34 4.96 9.12
C THR A 178 -7.73 3.53 8.74
N SER A 179 -7.52 3.13 7.47
CA SER A 179 -7.86 1.79 7.00
C SER A 179 -7.00 0.71 7.62
N VAL A 180 -5.69 0.96 7.79
CA VAL A 180 -4.78 0.06 8.50
C VAL A 180 -5.25 -0.14 9.95
N ARG A 181 -5.58 0.96 10.63
CA ARG A 181 -6.07 0.91 12.02
C ARG A 181 -7.39 0.15 12.14
N ASP A 182 -8.31 0.34 11.20
CA ASP A 182 -9.62 -0.32 11.21
C ASP A 182 -9.49 -1.84 11.01
N ILE A 183 -8.61 -2.27 10.09
CA ILE A 183 -8.42 -3.70 9.80
C ILE A 183 -7.59 -4.38 10.89
N VAL A 184 -6.50 -3.76 11.38
CA VAL A 184 -5.64 -4.36 12.41
C VAL A 184 -6.41 -4.69 13.70
N LYS A 185 -7.39 -3.88 14.07
CA LYS A 185 -8.25 -4.13 15.24
C LYS A 185 -9.10 -5.41 15.14
N LEU A 186 -9.30 -5.93 13.95
CA LEU A 186 -10.13 -7.12 13.74
C LEU A 186 -9.35 -8.43 13.92
N TYR A 187 -8.02 -8.36 13.92
CA TYR A 187 -7.16 -9.53 13.96
C TYR A 187 -6.26 -9.53 15.19
N PRO A 188 -6.07 -10.67 15.88
CA PRO A 188 -4.99 -10.82 16.85
C PRO A 188 -3.64 -10.84 16.12
N TYR A 189 -2.57 -10.44 16.82
CA TYR A 189 -1.21 -10.45 16.25
C TYR A 189 -0.73 -11.87 15.94
N ASP A 190 -0.94 -12.80 16.87
CA ASP A 190 -0.45 -14.18 16.82
C ASP A 190 -1.63 -15.17 16.80
N VAL A 191 -1.33 -16.43 16.57
CA VAL A 191 -2.27 -17.51 16.32
C VAL A 191 -3.50 -17.47 17.24
N ALA A 192 -4.67 -17.45 16.65
CA ALA A 192 -5.93 -17.76 17.29
C ALA A 192 -6.46 -19.04 16.61
N PRO A 193 -6.17 -20.24 17.18
CA PRO A 193 -6.66 -21.49 16.60
C PRO A 193 -8.20 -21.47 16.54
N ASP A 194 -8.75 -21.99 15.47
CA ASP A 194 -10.19 -22.15 15.22
C ASP A 194 -10.98 -20.87 14.91
N ILE A 195 -10.34 -19.78 14.52
CA ILE A 195 -11.04 -18.57 14.05
C ILE A 195 -10.98 -18.48 12.53
N ASP A 196 -12.15 -18.56 11.89
CA ASP A 196 -12.32 -18.19 10.49
C ASP A 196 -12.46 -16.67 10.39
N THR A 197 -11.40 -15.99 9.95
CA THR A 197 -11.38 -14.55 9.73
C THR A 197 -11.70 -14.17 8.29
N THR A 198 -11.66 -15.14 7.36
CA THR A 198 -12.01 -14.94 5.95
C THR A 198 -13.51 -15.03 5.71
N GLY A 199 -14.23 -15.78 6.55
CA GLY A 199 -15.65 -16.03 6.39
C GLY A 199 -15.96 -17.05 5.28
N ASP A 200 -14.96 -17.85 4.86
CA ASP A 200 -15.11 -18.89 3.84
C ASP A 200 -15.44 -20.28 4.42
N GLY A 201 -15.54 -20.36 5.74
CA GLY A 201 -15.83 -21.60 6.48
C GLY A 201 -14.61 -22.47 6.73
N ILE A 202 -13.43 -22.02 6.33
CA ILE A 202 -12.15 -22.70 6.60
C ILE A 202 -11.43 -21.91 7.69
N ALA A 203 -11.07 -22.56 8.79
CA ALA A 203 -10.24 -21.94 9.82
C ALA A 203 -8.88 -21.57 9.20
N ASP A 204 -8.65 -20.27 9.01
CA ASP A 204 -7.34 -19.73 8.66
C ASP A 204 -6.53 -19.48 9.95
N ASP A 205 -5.26 -19.15 9.82
CA ASP A 205 -4.43 -18.80 10.99
C ASP A 205 -5.01 -17.63 11.81
N GLY A 206 -6.04 -16.97 11.30
CA GLY A 206 -6.83 -15.93 12.00
C GLY A 206 -6.02 -14.79 12.59
N SER A 207 -4.76 -14.64 12.20
CA SER A 207 -3.82 -13.72 12.82
C SER A 207 -3.18 -12.78 11.81
N LEU A 208 -2.72 -11.61 12.28
CA LEU A 208 -1.97 -10.64 11.46
C LEU A 208 -0.70 -11.28 10.89
N ARG A 209 -0.06 -12.17 11.64
CA ARG A 209 1.19 -12.82 11.27
C ARG A 209 0.98 -13.95 10.26
N GLY A 210 0.02 -14.82 10.49
CA GLY A 210 -0.25 -15.97 9.63
C GLY A 210 -0.95 -15.60 8.32
N SER A 211 -1.93 -14.71 8.39
CA SER A 211 -2.78 -14.31 7.25
C SER A 211 -2.41 -12.98 6.64
N THR A 212 -1.11 -12.63 6.60
CA THR A 212 -0.61 -11.32 6.14
C THR A 212 -1.14 -10.93 4.76
N THR A 213 -1.25 -11.88 3.83
CA THR A 213 -1.73 -11.64 2.45
C THR A 213 -3.22 -11.27 2.42
N VAL A 214 -4.04 -12.00 3.20
CA VAL A 214 -5.48 -11.77 3.30
C VAL A 214 -5.75 -10.41 3.94
N VAL A 215 -5.04 -10.10 5.02
CA VAL A 215 -5.11 -8.80 5.71
C VAL A 215 -4.72 -7.66 4.78
N ALA A 216 -3.64 -7.80 4.02
CA ALA A 216 -3.19 -6.82 3.04
C ALA A 216 -4.24 -6.57 1.95
N GLU A 217 -4.88 -7.63 1.45
CA GLU A 217 -5.95 -7.50 0.45
C GLU A 217 -7.20 -6.81 1.02
N ARG A 218 -7.57 -7.09 2.28
CA ARG A 218 -8.65 -6.35 2.96
C ARG A 218 -8.32 -4.88 3.16
N ILE A 219 -7.08 -4.56 3.54
CA ILE A 219 -6.60 -3.18 3.63
C ILE A 219 -6.70 -2.51 2.25
N ARG A 220 -6.24 -3.17 1.18
CA ARG A 220 -6.33 -2.67 -0.19
C ARG A 220 -7.77 -2.32 -0.58
N LYS A 221 -8.73 -3.24 -0.34
CA LYS A 221 -10.14 -3.04 -0.65
C LYS A 221 -10.73 -1.86 0.11
N LEU A 222 -10.47 -1.78 1.42
CA LEU A 222 -11.00 -0.71 2.25
C LEU A 222 -10.43 0.66 1.85
N ILE A 223 -9.13 0.74 1.52
CA ILE A 223 -8.54 1.97 1.00
C ILE A 223 -9.19 2.33 -0.34
N GLN A 224 -9.33 1.35 -1.27
CA GLN A 224 -9.92 1.59 -2.58
C GLN A 224 -11.35 2.18 -2.47
N GLU A 225 -12.19 1.65 -1.61
CA GLU A 225 -13.54 2.18 -1.37
C GLU A 225 -13.51 3.66 -0.96
N LYS A 226 -12.60 4.00 -0.05
CA LYS A 226 -12.47 5.37 0.47
C LYS A 226 -11.86 6.35 -0.55
N VAL A 227 -10.93 5.90 -1.41
CA VAL A 227 -10.23 6.79 -2.35
C VAL A 227 -10.88 6.89 -3.73
N ASN A 228 -11.94 6.13 -4.02
CA ASN A 228 -12.68 6.21 -5.27
C ASN A 228 -13.18 7.64 -5.56
N ILE A 229 -13.59 8.37 -4.52
CA ILE A 229 -14.03 9.77 -4.66
C ILE A 229 -12.93 10.68 -5.19
N ALA A 230 -11.67 10.36 -4.91
CA ALA A 230 -10.50 11.08 -5.35
C ALA A 230 -9.95 10.59 -6.71
N GLY A 231 -10.64 9.64 -7.38
CA GLY A 231 -10.21 9.12 -8.67
C GLY A 231 -8.87 8.38 -8.65
N LEU A 232 -8.53 7.76 -7.50
CA LEU A 232 -7.31 7.00 -7.31
C LEU A 232 -7.60 5.50 -7.40
N GLU A 233 -6.65 4.75 -7.94
CA GLU A 233 -6.67 3.28 -7.98
C GLU A 233 -5.53 2.74 -7.13
N ILE A 234 -5.88 1.85 -6.20
CA ILE A 234 -4.91 1.12 -5.38
C ILE A 234 -4.57 -0.19 -6.10
N VAL A 235 -3.36 -0.26 -6.60
CA VAL A 235 -2.86 -1.44 -7.32
C VAL A 235 -2.59 -2.56 -6.33
N GLU A 236 -1.88 -2.23 -5.24
CA GLU A 236 -1.46 -3.21 -4.24
C GLU A 236 -1.25 -2.54 -2.88
N ALA A 237 -1.52 -3.28 -1.81
CA ALA A 237 -1.11 -2.92 -0.45
C ALA A 237 -0.32 -4.08 0.14
N ARG A 238 0.77 -3.79 0.87
CA ARG A 238 1.61 -4.79 1.54
C ARG A 238 1.96 -4.32 2.94
N ILE A 239 1.91 -5.24 3.89
CA ILE A 239 2.43 -5.01 5.23
C ILE A 239 3.96 -5.09 5.15
N THR A 240 4.65 -4.00 5.46
CA THR A 240 6.12 -3.90 5.42
C THR A 240 6.77 -4.08 6.78
N TYR A 241 6.01 -3.84 7.82
CA TYR A 241 6.46 -3.99 9.19
C TYR A 241 5.31 -4.44 10.08
N LEU A 242 5.57 -5.43 10.92
CA LEU A 242 4.62 -5.96 11.88
C LEU A 242 5.39 -6.48 13.09
N ALA A 243 5.19 -5.86 14.26
CA ALA A 243 5.82 -6.28 15.50
C ALA A 243 4.96 -5.85 16.70
N TYR A 244 5.13 -6.51 17.83
CA TYR A 244 4.62 -5.97 19.08
C TYR A 244 5.30 -4.64 19.43
N ALA A 245 4.57 -3.74 20.03
CA ALA A 245 5.16 -2.52 20.55
C ALA A 245 6.27 -2.84 21.59
N PRO A 246 7.37 -2.06 21.62
CA PRO A 246 8.53 -2.35 22.47
C PRO A 246 8.20 -2.57 23.93
N GLU A 247 7.16 -1.90 24.43
CA GLU A 247 6.74 -1.94 25.84
C GLU A 247 6.26 -3.33 26.28
N ILE A 248 5.70 -4.11 25.35
CA ILE A 248 5.14 -5.45 25.67
C ILE A 248 5.90 -6.59 24.99
N ALA A 249 6.86 -6.29 24.10
CA ALA A 249 7.53 -7.28 23.27
C ALA A 249 8.17 -8.41 24.11
N SER A 250 8.83 -8.07 25.22
CA SER A 250 9.47 -9.06 26.12
C SER A 250 8.45 -9.96 26.82
N ALA A 251 7.34 -9.40 27.31
CA ALA A 251 6.29 -10.16 27.96
C ALA A 251 5.57 -11.09 26.97
N MET A 252 5.33 -10.61 25.73
CA MET A 252 4.72 -11.44 24.68
C MET A 252 5.64 -12.56 24.23
N LEU A 253 6.95 -12.34 24.17
CA LEU A 253 7.92 -13.39 23.88
C LEU A 253 7.90 -14.48 24.94
N GLN A 254 7.86 -14.11 26.23
CA GLN A 254 7.74 -15.07 27.34
C GLN A 254 6.44 -15.87 27.25
N ARG A 255 5.32 -15.24 26.91
CA ARG A 255 4.03 -15.91 26.70
C ARG A 255 4.10 -16.91 25.53
N GLN A 256 4.70 -16.51 24.41
CA GLN A 256 4.90 -17.40 23.26
C GLN A 256 5.77 -18.60 23.62
N GLN A 257 6.86 -18.40 24.35
CA GLN A 257 7.72 -19.50 24.84
C GLN A 257 6.97 -20.45 25.77
N ALA A 258 6.18 -19.91 26.71
CA ALA A 258 5.38 -20.73 27.61
C ALA A 258 4.34 -21.58 26.84
N ASN A 259 3.62 -20.98 25.89
CA ASN A 259 2.66 -21.70 25.06
C ASN A 259 3.37 -22.78 24.22
N ALA A 260 4.50 -22.47 23.59
CA ALA A 260 5.26 -23.44 22.79
C ALA A 260 5.74 -24.65 23.63
N ILE A 261 6.11 -24.42 24.90
CA ILE A 261 6.48 -25.51 25.82
C ILE A 261 5.25 -26.36 26.15
N ILE A 262 4.09 -25.75 26.38
CA ILE A 262 2.85 -26.48 26.66
C ILE A 262 2.44 -27.32 25.45
N ASP A 263 2.45 -26.74 24.26
CA ASP A 263 2.10 -27.41 23.00
C ASP A 263 3.06 -28.58 22.73
N ALA A 264 4.37 -28.36 22.88
CA ALA A 264 5.36 -29.41 22.74
C ALA A 264 5.12 -30.57 23.73
N ARG A 265 4.79 -30.26 24.99
CA ARG A 265 4.47 -31.28 25.99
C ARG A 265 3.19 -32.04 25.66
N LYS A 266 2.17 -31.37 25.13
CA LYS A 266 0.93 -32.01 24.71
C LYS A 266 1.20 -33.05 23.61
N VAL A 267 1.99 -32.68 22.57
CA VAL A 267 2.38 -33.56 21.49
C VAL A 267 3.19 -34.79 22.00
N ILE A 268 4.09 -34.54 22.98
CA ILE A 268 4.86 -35.66 23.60
C ILE A 268 3.92 -36.61 24.34
N VAL A 269 2.96 -36.09 25.10
CA VAL A 269 2.02 -36.96 25.85
C VAL A 269 1.11 -37.73 24.90
N GLU A 270 0.54 -37.07 23.87
CA GLU A 270 -0.28 -37.74 22.86
C GLU A 270 0.50 -38.84 22.11
N GLY A 271 1.74 -38.55 21.73
CA GLY A 271 2.63 -39.54 21.13
C GLY A 271 2.96 -40.72 22.07
N ALA A 272 3.21 -40.41 23.35
CA ALA A 272 3.48 -41.43 24.35
C ALA A 272 2.26 -42.34 24.57
N VAL A 273 1.07 -41.78 24.69
CA VAL A 273 -0.17 -42.56 24.81
C VAL A 273 -0.37 -43.47 23.60
N GLY A 274 -0.24 -42.94 22.37
CA GLY A 274 -0.37 -43.74 21.15
C GLY A 274 0.68 -44.88 21.06
N MET A 275 1.92 -44.63 21.50
CA MET A 275 2.94 -45.69 21.56
C MET A 275 2.60 -46.78 22.58
N VAL A 276 2.05 -46.41 23.72
CA VAL A 276 1.64 -47.41 24.76
C VAL A 276 0.45 -48.24 24.27
N GLU A 277 -0.56 -47.61 23.66
CA GLU A 277 -1.70 -48.31 23.06
C GLU A 277 -1.24 -49.30 22.00
N MET A 278 -0.39 -48.90 21.07
CA MET A 278 0.17 -49.74 20.03
C MET A 278 0.98 -50.89 20.62
N ALA A 279 1.75 -50.65 21.67
CA ALA A 279 2.54 -51.71 22.35
C ALA A 279 1.63 -52.75 23.01
N LEU A 280 0.55 -52.35 23.65
CA LEU A 280 -0.43 -53.25 24.25
C LEU A 280 -1.16 -54.12 23.20
N GLU A 281 -1.62 -53.51 22.13
CA GLU A 281 -2.26 -54.20 21.00
C GLU A 281 -1.32 -55.26 20.41
N MET A 282 -0.06 -54.95 20.15
CA MET A 282 0.93 -55.88 19.61
C MET A 282 1.22 -57.03 20.57
N LEU A 283 1.20 -56.81 21.87
CA LEU A 283 1.41 -57.87 22.86
C LEU A 283 0.20 -58.80 22.96
N GLU A 284 -1.02 -58.28 22.85
CA GLU A 284 -2.24 -59.08 22.81
C GLU A 284 -2.34 -59.94 21.53
N GLU A 285 -2.08 -59.35 20.35
CA GLU A 285 -2.10 -60.06 19.08
C GLU A 285 -1.09 -61.23 19.03
N LYS A 286 0.11 -61.02 19.57
CA LYS A 286 1.17 -62.04 19.55
C LYS A 286 1.02 -63.08 20.64
N GLY A 287 0.11 -62.94 21.59
CA GLY A 287 -0.12 -63.86 22.69
C GLY A 287 1.11 -64.11 23.55
N THR A 288 2.08 -63.18 23.57
CA THR A 288 3.39 -63.38 24.16
C THR A 288 3.35 -63.35 25.69
N VAL A 289 2.36 -62.65 26.26
CA VAL A 289 2.17 -62.53 27.73
C VAL A 289 0.68 -62.37 27.99
N GLU A 290 0.13 -63.21 28.88
CA GLU A 290 -1.20 -62.97 29.45
C GLU A 290 -1.09 -61.87 30.51
N LEU A 291 -1.58 -60.67 30.19
CA LEU A 291 -1.61 -59.51 31.10
C LEU A 291 -2.99 -59.37 31.71
N ASP A 292 -3.06 -59.45 33.03
CA ASP A 292 -4.24 -59.02 33.76
C ASP A 292 -4.35 -57.49 33.79
N GLU A 293 -5.51 -56.95 34.14
CA GLU A 293 -5.76 -55.52 34.12
C GLU A 293 -4.83 -54.71 35.05
N GLU A 294 -4.41 -55.33 36.17
CA GLU A 294 -3.53 -54.69 37.14
C GLU A 294 -2.08 -54.58 36.60
N ARG A 295 -1.62 -55.59 35.90
CA ARG A 295 -0.29 -55.59 35.22
C ARG A 295 -0.28 -54.66 34.01
N LYS A 296 -1.38 -54.58 33.24
CA LYS A 296 -1.53 -53.61 32.14
C LYS A 296 -1.41 -52.20 32.68
N ALA A 297 -2.15 -51.86 33.75
CA ALA A 297 -2.11 -50.52 34.37
C ALA A 297 -0.70 -50.16 34.90
N ALA A 298 0.00 -51.11 35.52
CA ALA A 298 1.36 -50.89 36.00
C ALA A 298 2.35 -50.66 34.82
N MET A 299 2.21 -51.41 33.74
CA MET A 299 3.03 -51.30 32.55
C MET A 299 2.78 -49.94 31.84
N VAL A 300 1.52 -49.54 31.68
CA VAL A 300 1.15 -48.21 31.13
C VAL A 300 1.77 -47.11 31.94
N SER A 301 1.63 -47.17 33.28
CA SER A 301 2.20 -46.17 34.17
C SER A 301 3.73 -46.04 34.02
N ASN A 302 4.42 -47.18 33.99
CA ASN A 302 5.88 -47.21 33.85
C ASN A 302 6.35 -46.69 32.49
N LEU A 303 5.67 -47.07 31.39
CA LEU A 303 5.99 -46.61 30.04
C LEU A 303 5.74 -45.11 29.90
N LEU A 304 4.62 -44.57 30.39
CA LEU A 304 4.33 -43.16 30.35
C LEU A 304 5.34 -42.33 31.14
N VAL A 305 5.79 -42.80 32.31
CA VAL A 305 6.84 -42.12 33.07
C VAL A 305 8.17 -42.07 32.30
N VAL A 306 8.54 -43.13 31.61
CA VAL A 306 9.76 -43.18 30.79
C VAL A 306 9.62 -42.30 29.53
N LEU A 307 8.49 -42.39 28.83
CA LEU A 307 8.28 -41.66 27.57
C LEU A 307 8.01 -40.17 27.75
N CYS A 308 7.32 -39.77 28.82
CA CYS A 308 7.03 -38.37 29.14
C CYS A 308 8.11 -37.74 30.03
N GLY A 309 9.06 -38.51 30.59
CA GLY A 309 10.12 -37.98 31.45
C GLY A 309 11.16 -37.19 30.69
N ASN A 310 11.61 -36.06 31.27
CA ASN A 310 12.63 -35.17 30.67
C ASN A 310 14.08 -35.61 30.96
N HIS A 311 14.28 -36.72 31.73
CA HIS A 311 15.58 -37.25 32.09
C HIS A 311 15.78 -38.63 31.46
N GLU A 312 17.00 -38.94 31.06
CA GLU A 312 17.39 -40.30 30.67
C GLU A 312 16.99 -41.25 31.79
N ALA A 313 16.09 -42.18 31.47
CA ALA A 313 15.67 -43.17 32.44
C ALA A 313 16.87 -44.04 32.80
N GLN A 314 17.38 -43.94 34.00
CA GLN A 314 18.37 -44.91 34.51
C GLN A 314 17.63 -46.17 34.89
N PRO A 315 17.90 -47.32 34.24
CA PRO A 315 17.27 -48.56 34.61
C PRO A 315 17.75 -48.99 36.02
N VAL A 316 16.86 -48.85 36.98
CA VAL A 316 17.10 -49.45 38.29
C VAL A 316 16.76 -50.93 38.17
N VAL A 317 17.78 -51.74 37.96
CA VAL A 317 17.63 -53.22 38.03
C VAL A 317 17.40 -53.57 39.49
N ASN A 318 16.16 -53.79 39.84
CA ASN A 318 15.83 -54.34 41.15
C ASN A 318 16.19 -55.85 41.16
N SER A 319 17.41 -56.17 41.56
CA SER A 319 17.85 -57.52 41.79
C SER A 319 17.32 -58.09 43.12
N GLY A 320 16.10 -57.65 43.49
CA GLY A 320 15.43 -58.14 44.68
C GLY A 320 15.18 -59.63 44.63
N SER A 321 15.66 -60.28 45.65
CA SER A 321 15.62 -61.66 45.98
C SER A 321 14.35 -62.40 45.52
N LEU A 322 14.56 -63.44 44.76
CA LEU A 322 13.64 -64.57 44.64
C LEU A 322 13.48 -65.24 46.04
N TYR A 323 12.40 -64.92 46.71
CA TYR A 323 11.80 -65.81 47.71
C TYR A 323 10.29 -65.72 47.57
#